data_98678a8d9dcb3460c787cfd5be3f901f
#
_entry.id   98678a8d9dcb3460c787cfd5be3f901f
#
_cell.length_a   1.000
_cell.length_b   1.000
_cell.length_c   1.000
_cell.angle_alpha   90.00
_cell.angle_beta   90.00
_cell.angle_gamma   90.00
#
_symmetry.space_group_name_H-M   'P 1'
#
loop_
_entity.id
_entity.type
_entity.pdbx_description
1 polymer ?
#
loop_
_entity_poly.entity_id
_entity_poly.type
_entity_poly.pdbx_seq_one_letter_code
_entity_poly.pdbx_strand_id
1 'polypeptide(L)'
;KLIQKQVEHQLKETAEQTEKRRGNIPGELANLISRLRTIEPPSFDWKGYLKRFVGNSSISYTKKLRRKYNKRYIENPGLKIKFKNNILVGVDTSGSVSNKELKEFMNELVHMHKTGHKITVAQCDTQINSVEEFNPRKDWEIKGRGGTDFQPVIDLFNKKKGVFTALIYLT
;
A
#
# COMPACT_ATOMS: atom_id res chain seq x y z
N LYS A 1 -27.79 0.80 -6.44
CA LYS A 1 -26.45 0.18 -6.59
C LYS A 1 -26.29 -1.11 -5.77
N LEU A 2 -26.75 -1.17 -4.49
CA LEU A 2 -26.70 -2.39 -3.65
C LEU A 2 -27.60 -3.50 -4.18
N ILE A 3 -28.84 -3.17 -4.54
CA ILE A 3 -29.83 -4.11 -5.09
C ILE A 3 -29.34 -4.72 -6.41
N GLN A 4 -28.73 -3.93 -7.29
CA GLN A 4 -28.16 -4.45 -8.55
C GLN A 4 -27.04 -5.48 -8.30
N LYS A 5 -26.14 -5.20 -7.35
CA LYS A 5 -25.08 -6.16 -6.97
C LYS A 5 -25.63 -7.48 -6.39
N GLN A 6 -26.70 -7.40 -5.59
CA GLN A 6 -27.38 -8.58 -5.05
C GLN A 6 -28.03 -9.42 -6.14
N VAL A 7 -28.70 -8.77 -7.08
CA VAL A 7 -29.35 -9.45 -8.23
C VAL A 7 -28.27 -10.11 -9.14
N GLU A 8 -27.18 -9.43 -9.40
CA GLU A 8 -26.05 -9.98 -10.16
C GLU A 8 -25.39 -11.17 -9.46
N HIS A 9 -25.25 -11.12 -8.13
CA HIS A 9 -24.72 -12.22 -7.34
C HIS A 9 -25.66 -13.44 -7.39
N GLN A 10 -26.95 -13.24 -7.18
CA GLN A 10 -27.96 -14.32 -7.26
C GLN A 10 -28.05 -14.92 -8.66
N LEU A 11 -27.94 -14.12 -9.72
CA LEU A 11 -27.90 -14.60 -11.09
C LEU A 11 -26.67 -15.48 -11.36
N LYS A 12 -25.51 -15.13 -10.81
CA LYS A 12 -24.30 -15.95 -10.92
C LYS A 12 -24.45 -17.30 -10.20
N GLU A 13 -24.94 -17.27 -8.95
CA GLU A 13 -25.15 -18.50 -8.17
C GLU A 13 -26.18 -19.45 -8.81
N THR A 14 -27.30 -18.90 -9.27
CA THR A 14 -28.33 -19.70 -9.94
C THR A 14 -27.85 -20.27 -11.27
N ALA A 15 -27.02 -19.55 -12.00
CA ALA A 15 -26.40 -20.01 -13.23
C ALA A 15 -25.44 -21.18 -12.99
N GLU A 16 -24.56 -21.06 -12.00
CA GLU A 16 -23.62 -22.13 -11.62
C GLU A 16 -24.33 -23.39 -11.12
N GLN A 17 -25.42 -23.23 -10.38
CA GLN A 17 -26.25 -24.36 -9.94
C GLN A 17 -26.97 -25.03 -11.11
N THR A 18 -27.42 -24.27 -12.12
CA THR A 18 -28.08 -24.78 -13.30
C THR A 18 -27.11 -25.53 -14.21
N GLU A 19 -25.90 -25.02 -14.36
CA GLU A 19 -24.80 -25.64 -15.10
C GLU A 19 -24.40 -26.97 -14.48
N LYS A 20 -24.30 -27.05 -13.16
CA LYS A 20 -24.00 -28.29 -12.41
C LYS A 20 -25.13 -29.33 -12.47
N ARG A 21 -26.38 -28.89 -12.59
CA ARG A 21 -27.56 -29.83 -12.58
C ARG A 21 -28.00 -30.29 -13.94
N ARG A 22 -27.88 -29.49 -15.00
CA ARG A 22 -28.46 -29.78 -16.32
C ARG A 22 -27.45 -29.75 -17.48
N GLY A 23 -26.21 -29.39 -17.26
CA GLY A 23 -25.14 -29.45 -18.27
C GLY A 23 -25.27 -28.50 -19.47
N ASN A 24 -26.36 -27.75 -19.58
CA ASN A 24 -26.55 -26.84 -20.71
C ASN A 24 -27.39 -25.62 -20.29
N ILE A 25 -26.86 -24.42 -20.52
CA ILE A 25 -27.52 -23.14 -20.25
C ILE A 25 -28.07 -22.60 -21.59
N PRO A 26 -29.31 -22.09 -21.67
CA PRO A 26 -29.82 -21.45 -22.88
C PRO A 26 -28.86 -20.36 -23.35
N GLY A 27 -28.60 -20.28 -24.67
CA GLY A 27 -27.54 -19.40 -25.24
C GLY A 27 -27.69 -17.93 -24.89
N GLU A 28 -28.93 -17.43 -24.69
CA GLU A 28 -29.12 -16.04 -24.24
C GLU A 28 -28.64 -15.82 -22.81
N LEU A 29 -28.89 -16.74 -21.89
CA LEU A 29 -28.40 -16.70 -20.52
C LEU A 29 -26.87 -16.87 -20.46
N ALA A 30 -26.29 -17.74 -21.28
CA ALA A 30 -24.86 -17.92 -21.40
C ALA A 30 -24.16 -16.62 -21.86
N ASN A 31 -24.73 -15.90 -22.83
CA ASN A 31 -24.24 -14.61 -23.27
C ASN A 31 -24.37 -13.51 -22.19
N LEU A 32 -25.41 -13.54 -21.41
CA LEU A 32 -25.62 -12.60 -20.31
C LEU A 32 -24.63 -12.85 -19.15
N ILE A 33 -24.41 -14.12 -18.84
CA ILE A 33 -23.43 -14.56 -17.84
C ILE A 33 -21.99 -14.23 -18.29
N SER A 34 -21.66 -14.44 -19.57
CA SER A 34 -20.34 -14.07 -20.11
C SER A 34 -20.10 -12.56 -20.04
N ARG A 35 -21.11 -11.74 -20.33
CA ARG A 35 -21.05 -10.27 -20.15
C ARG A 35 -20.89 -9.87 -18.69
N LEU A 36 -21.53 -10.55 -17.75
CA LEU A 36 -21.38 -10.31 -16.31
C LEU A 36 -20.03 -10.80 -15.76
N ARG A 37 -19.44 -11.83 -16.39
CA ARG A 37 -18.07 -12.30 -16.06
C ARG A 37 -16.99 -11.38 -16.59
N THR A 38 -17.26 -10.65 -17.68
CA THR A 38 -16.31 -9.66 -18.26
C THR A 38 -16.32 -8.31 -17.52
N ILE A 39 -17.26 -8.07 -16.60
CA ILE A 39 -17.17 -6.91 -15.70
C ILE A 39 -16.12 -7.24 -14.65
N GLU A 40 -14.88 -6.91 -14.96
CA GLU A 40 -13.82 -6.95 -13.96
C GLU A 40 -14.23 -6.08 -12.78
N PRO A 41 -14.12 -6.58 -11.52
CA PRO A 41 -14.34 -5.73 -10.37
C PRO A 41 -13.39 -4.52 -10.49
N PRO A 42 -13.83 -3.31 -10.15
CA PRO A 42 -12.98 -2.14 -10.23
C PRO A 42 -11.67 -2.43 -9.51
N SER A 43 -10.57 -2.40 -10.24
CA SER A 43 -9.25 -2.65 -9.68
C SER A 43 -9.04 -1.70 -8.51
N PHE A 44 -8.75 -2.26 -7.33
CA PHE A 44 -8.51 -1.44 -6.14
C PHE A 44 -7.28 -0.56 -6.39
N ASP A 45 -7.46 0.75 -6.39
CA ASP A 45 -6.36 1.71 -6.51
C ASP A 45 -5.58 1.75 -5.20
N TRP A 46 -4.75 0.73 -4.98
CA TRP A 46 -3.90 0.63 -3.81
C TRP A 46 -2.89 1.79 -3.73
N LYS A 47 -2.46 2.33 -4.87
CA LYS A 47 -1.53 3.47 -4.95
C LYS A 47 -2.18 4.75 -4.42
N GLY A 48 -3.42 5.00 -4.81
CA GLY A 48 -4.20 6.14 -4.28
C GLY A 48 -4.52 5.98 -2.80
N TYR A 49 -4.85 4.76 -2.36
CA TYR A 49 -5.07 4.47 -0.94
C TYR A 49 -3.80 4.66 -0.12
N LEU A 50 -2.65 4.16 -0.60
CA LEU A 50 -1.35 4.31 0.04
C LEU A 50 -0.98 5.79 0.23
N LYS A 51 -1.16 6.62 -0.80
CA LYS A 51 -0.92 8.07 -0.72
C LYS A 51 -1.77 8.76 0.35
N ARG A 52 -3.06 8.41 0.44
CA ARG A 52 -3.96 8.93 1.48
C ARG A 52 -3.55 8.47 2.87
N PHE A 53 -3.21 7.20 3.03
CA PHE A 53 -2.77 6.63 4.30
C PHE A 53 -1.50 7.31 4.80
N VAL A 54 -0.50 7.46 3.94
CA VAL A 54 0.77 8.13 4.25
C VAL A 54 0.53 9.60 4.61
N GLY A 55 -0.34 10.31 3.87
CA GLY A 55 -0.71 11.69 4.16
C GLY A 55 -1.39 11.87 5.53
N ASN A 56 -2.26 10.94 5.90
CA ASN A 56 -3.02 11.00 7.15
C ASN A 56 -2.19 10.56 8.38
N SER A 57 -1.18 9.74 8.19
CA SER A 57 -0.33 9.23 9.28
C SER A 57 0.75 10.22 9.73
N SER A 58 0.74 11.46 9.22
CA SER A 58 1.78 12.44 9.47
C SER A 58 1.75 13.00 10.90
N ILE A 59 2.88 12.92 11.58
CA ILE A 59 3.11 13.64 12.84
C ILE A 59 3.54 15.06 12.50
N SER A 60 2.76 16.05 12.94
CA SER A 60 3.11 17.45 12.80
C SER A 60 3.97 17.93 13.96
N TYR A 61 5.04 18.64 13.68
CA TYR A 61 5.79 19.35 14.69
C TYR A 61 6.01 20.81 14.27
N THR A 62 6.06 21.68 15.24
CA THR A 62 6.27 23.11 15.02
C THR A 62 7.74 23.46 15.19
N LYS A 63 8.30 24.16 14.21
CA LYS A 63 9.65 24.74 14.31
C LYS A 63 9.55 26.27 14.41
N LYS A 64 10.17 26.84 15.45
CA LYS A 64 10.31 28.30 15.57
C LYS A 64 11.25 28.83 14.48
N LEU A 65 10.82 29.85 13.75
CA LEU A 65 11.61 30.50 12.70
C LEU A 65 12.04 31.90 13.19
N ARG A 66 13.31 32.08 13.54
CA ARG A 66 13.83 33.37 14.00
C ARG A 66 13.80 34.47 12.93
N ARG A 67 13.78 34.09 11.63
CA ARG A 67 13.79 35.06 10.50
C ARG A 67 12.40 35.56 10.09
N LYS A 68 11.32 35.00 10.67
CA LYS A 68 9.94 35.40 10.39
C LYS A 68 9.25 35.70 11.69
N TYR A 69 8.58 36.86 11.74
CA TYR A 69 7.73 37.22 12.87
C TYR A 69 6.41 36.43 12.85
N ASN A 70 5.86 36.22 14.02
CA ASN A 70 4.52 35.64 14.15
C ASN A 70 3.52 36.69 13.65
N LYS A 71 2.58 36.27 12.79
CA LYS A 71 1.54 37.18 12.24
C LYS A 71 0.61 37.76 13.33
N ARG A 72 0.47 37.08 14.45
CA ARG A 72 -0.43 37.45 15.54
C ARG A 72 0.29 38.19 16.67
N TYR A 73 1.54 37.85 16.93
CA TYR A 73 2.38 38.45 17.98
C TYR A 73 3.75 38.77 17.38
N ILE A 74 3.98 40.05 17.04
CA ILE A 74 5.16 40.51 16.31
C ILE A 74 6.46 40.25 17.08
N GLU A 75 6.43 40.28 18.41
CA GLU A 75 7.58 39.99 19.27
C GLU A 75 7.99 38.50 19.31
N ASN A 76 7.10 37.62 18.89
CA ASN A 76 7.36 36.20 18.90
C ASN A 76 7.90 35.70 17.55
N PRO A 77 8.79 34.69 17.58
CA PRO A 77 9.27 34.06 16.34
C PRO A 77 8.11 33.37 15.60
N GLY A 78 8.14 33.46 14.29
CA GLY A 78 7.18 32.76 13.44
C GLY A 78 7.24 31.25 13.64
N LEU A 79 6.12 30.58 13.41
CA LEU A 79 6.01 29.13 13.49
C LEU A 79 5.92 28.53 12.09
N LYS A 80 6.67 27.47 11.86
CA LYS A 80 6.54 26.63 10.66
C LYS A 80 6.11 25.24 11.10
N ILE A 81 4.96 24.81 10.63
CA ILE A 81 4.51 23.43 10.80
C ILE A 81 5.26 22.56 9.80
N LYS A 82 5.90 21.53 10.27
CA LYS A 82 6.52 20.49 9.45
C LYS A 82 5.85 19.17 9.72
N PHE A 83 5.61 18.44 8.67
CA PHE A 83 5.14 17.05 8.74
C PHE A 83 6.35 16.15 8.53
N LYS A 84 6.55 15.20 9.40
CA LYS A 84 7.62 14.22 9.26
C LYS A 84 7.06 12.86 9.64
N ASN A 85 6.94 12.02 8.64
CA ASN A 85 6.63 10.63 8.86
C ASN A 85 7.90 9.83 8.78
N ASN A 86 8.03 8.87 9.66
CA ASN A 86 9.02 7.83 9.59
C ASN A 86 8.28 6.52 9.36
N ILE A 87 8.30 6.05 8.12
CA ILE A 87 7.51 4.90 7.68
C ILE A 87 8.43 3.71 7.54
N LEU A 88 8.06 2.60 8.16
CA LEU A 88 8.69 1.31 7.90
C LEU A 88 7.94 0.63 6.75
N VAL A 89 8.65 0.28 5.70
CA VAL A 89 8.11 -0.47 4.56
C VAL A 89 8.76 -1.83 4.52
N GLY A 90 7.95 -2.87 4.74
CA GLY A 90 8.34 -4.25 4.47
C GLY A 90 8.14 -4.54 2.98
N VAL A 91 9.16 -4.99 2.32
CA VAL A 91 9.08 -5.45 0.93
C VAL A 91 9.30 -6.95 0.92
N ASP A 92 8.29 -7.65 0.41
CA ASP A 92 8.40 -9.09 0.17
C ASP A 92 9.36 -9.34 -0.98
N THR A 93 10.41 -10.07 -0.70
CA THR A 93 11.40 -10.50 -1.70
C THR A 93 11.31 -11.99 -1.99
N SER A 94 10.17 -12.62 -1.63
CA SER A 94 9.93 -14.04 -1.90
C SER A 94 9.93 -14.32 -3.40
N GLY A 95 10.12 -15.60 -3.75
CA GLY A 95 10.18 -16.04 -5.14
C GLY A 95 8.87 -15.87 -5.92
N SER A 96 7.74 -15.62 -5.23
CA SER A 96 6.42 -15.37 -5.83
C SER A 96 6.28 -13.96 -6.39
N VAL A 97 7.06 -12.99 -5.88
CA VAL A 97 6.99 -11.58 -6.32
C VAL A 97 7.82 -11.38 -7.58
N SER A 98 7.18 -10.93 -8.64
CA SER A 98 7.83 -10.70 -9.93
C SER A 98 8.73 -9.45 -9.91
N ASN A 99 9.76 -9.45 -10.77
CA ASN A 99 10.62 -8.27 -10.92
C ASN A 99 9.86 -7.02 -11.38
N LYS A 100 8.70 -7.19 -12.03
CA LYS A 100 7.84 -6.09 -12.47
C LYS A 100 7.14 -5.44 -11.27
N GLU A 101 6.59 -6.23 -10.37
CA GLU A 101 5.96 -5.77 -9.13
C GLU A 101 6.98 -5.08 -8.22
N LEU A 102 8.17 -5.66 -8.08
CA LEU A 102 9.26 -5.02 -7.31
C LEU A 102 9.63 -3.64 -7.88
N LYS A 103 9.67 -3.47 -9.21
CA LYS A 103 9.88 -2.15 -9.82
C LYS A 103 8.72 -1.18 -9.52
N GLU A 104 7.49 -1.67 -9.52
CA GLU A 104 6.33 -0.84 -9.15
C GLU A 104 6.41 -0.39 -7.68
N PHE A 105 6.76 -1.30 -6.77
CA PHE A 105 6.98 -0.97 -5.37
C PHE A 105 8.06 0.10 -5.19
N MET A 106 9.18 -0.05 -5.90
CA MET A 106 10.26 0.94 -5.87
C MET A 106 9.82 2.31 -6.38
N ASN A 107 9.03 2.37 -7.46
CA ASN A 107 8.50 3.62 -7.97
C ASN A 107 7.60 4.33 -6.94
N GLU A 108 6.76 3.59 -6.23
CA GLU A 108 5.92 4.16 -5.18
C GLU A 108 6.75 4.64 -3.98
N LEU A 109 7.81 3.92 -3.59
CA LEU A 109 8.74 4.37 -2.56
C LEU A 109 9.43 5.69 -2.93
N VAL A 110 9.88 5.81 -4.19
CA VAL A 110 10.46 7.07 -4.71
C VAL A 110 9.43 8.20 -4.63
N HIS A 111 8.17 7.91 -4.93
CA HIS A 111 7.10 8.90 -4.89
C HIS A 111 6.81 9.36 -3.46
N MET A 112 6.71 8.44 -2.51
CA MET A 112 6.56 8.74 -1.08
C MET A 112 7.75 9.53 -0.53
N HIS A 113 8.97 9.19 -0.94
CA HIS A 113 10.17 9.93 -0.53
C HIS A 113 10.17 11.38 -1.06
N LYS A 114 9.74 11.60 -2.31
CA LYS A 114 9.60 12.96 -2.89
C LYS A 114 8.59 13.83 -2.15
N THR A 115 7.58 13.25 -1.51
CA THR A 115 6.62 13.98 -0.67
C THR A 115 7.17 14.37 0.70
N GLY A 116 8.43 14.00 1.00
CA GLY A 116 9.15 14.41 2.20
C GLY A 116 9.09 13.46 3.38
N HIS A 117 8.62 12.24 3.16
CA HIS A 117 8.59 11.19 4.18
C HIS A 117 9.95 10.51 4.31
N LYS A 118 10.33 10.20 5.55
CA LYS A 118 11.47 9.34 5.81
C LYS A 118 11.01 7.89 5.74
N ILE A 119 11.65 7.10 4.89
CA ILE A 119 11.26 5.71 4.63
C ILE A 119 12.42 4.82 5.03
N THR A 120 12.14 3.82 5.85
CA THR A 120 13.04 2.72 6.14
C THR A 120 12.48 1.48 5.47
N VAL A 121 13.27 0.82 4.65
CA VAL A 121 12.84 -0.38 3.94
C VAL A 121 13.46 -1.59 4.60
N ALA A 122 12.62 -2.56 4.89
CA ALA A 122 13.01 -3.88 5.37
C ALA A 122 12.71 -4.90 4.28
N GLN A 123 13.73 -5.52 3.72
CA GLN A 123 13.57 -6.66 2.82
C GLN A 123 13.39 -7.91 3.67
N CYS A 124 12.32 -8.61 3.43
CA CYS A 124 11.94 -9.79 4.18
C CYS A 124 11.48 -10.90 3.24
N ASP A 125 11.92 -12.13 3.53
CA ASP A 125 11.35 -13.35 2.99
C ASP A 125 10.84 -14.21 4.16
N THR A 126 11.55 -15.20 4.64
CA THR A 126 11.29 -15.91 5.91
C THR A 126 11.92 -15.19 7.11
N GLN A 127 12.87 -14.31 6.85
CA GLN A 127 13.56 -13.50 7.85
C GLN A 127 13.89 -12.12 7.26
N ILE A 128 14.30 -11.19 8.12
CA ILE A 128 14.73 -9.87 7.66
C ILE A 128 16.14 -9.98 7.08
N ASN A 129 16.26 -9.78 5.76
CA ASN A 129 17.55 -9.84 5.05
C ASN A 129 18.30 -8.51 5.09
N SER A 130 17.60 -7.39 5.07
CA SER A 130 18.21 -6.08 5.21
C SER A 130 17.21 -5.05 5.75
N VAL A 131 17.71 -4.06 6.49
CA VAL A 131 16.94 -2.89 6.94
C VAL A 131 17.79 -1.67 6.65
N GLU A 132 17.36 -0.87 5.68
CA GLU A 132 18.10 0.31 5.23
C GLU A 132 17.18 1.52 5.10
N GLU A 133 17.75 2.72 5.30
CA GLU A 133 17.03 3.96 4.99
C GLU A 133 16.96 4.12 3.46
N PHE A 134 15.75 4.34 2.94
CA PHE A 134 15.52 4.45 1.52
C PHE A 134 16.22 5.68 0.94
N ASN A 135 17.06 5.46 -0.06
CA ASN A 135 17.72 6.51 -0.82
C ASN A 135 17.46 6.28 -2.32
N PRO A 136 16.73 7.18 -3.01
CA PRO A 136 16.39 7.00 -4.43
C PRO A 136 17.61 7.08 -5.37
N ARG A 137 18.79 7.47 -4.87
CA ARG A 137 20.03 7.57 -5.64
C ARG A 137 20.91 6.32 -5.53
N LYS A 138 20.57 5.42 -4.60
CA LYS A 138 21.33 4.17 -4.39
C LYS A 138 20.66 3.08 -5.21
N ASP A 139 21.45 2.31 -5.96
CA ASP A 139 20.96 1.11 -6.61
C ASP A 139 20.51 0.09 -5.57
N TRP A 140 19.36 -0.49 -5.80
CA TRP A 140 18.72 -1.41 -4.89
C TRP A 140 19.01 -2.84 -5.29
N GLU A 141 19.74 -3.53 -4.45
CA GLU A 141 19.96 -4.97 -4.56
C GLU A 141 18.85 -5.71 -3.81
N ILE A 142 18.18 -6.62 -4.51
CA ILE A 142 17.16 -7.47 -3.93
C ILE A 142 17.88 -8.62 -3.24
N LYS A 143 17.68 -8.73 -1.92
CA LYS A 143 18.26 -9.80 -1.10
C LYS A 143 17.16 -10.76 -0.65
N GLY A 144 17.42 -12.05 -0.76
CA GLY A 144 16.45 -13.11 -0.49
C GLY A 144 15.79 -13.60 -1.77
N ARG A 145 15.10 -14.68 -1.72
CA ARG A 145 14.13 -15.28 -2.66
C ARG A 145 13.55 -16.54 -2.05
N GLY A 146 13.41 -16.54 -0.71
CA GLY A 146 12.86 -17.66 0.04
C GLY A 146 11.33 -17.67 0.08
N GLY A 147 10.78 -18.19 1.15
CA GLY A 147 9.35 -18.14 1.45
C GLY A 147 8.90 -16.76 1.95
N THR A 148 7.65 -16.66 2.39
CA THR A 148 7.05 -15.40 2.88
C THR A 148 6.69 -15.55 4.35
N ASP A 149 7.24 -14.69 5.22
CA ASP A 149 6.82 -14.54 6.60
C ASP A 149 6.77 -13.04 6.96
N PHE A 150 5.62 -12.58 7.42
CA PHE A 150 5.38 -11.17 7.78
C PHE A 150 5.79 -10.86 9.23
N GLN A 151 5.85 -11.89 10.09
CA GLN A 151 6.05 -11.73 11.52
C GLN A 151 7.33 -10.98 11.89
N PRO A 152 8.49 -11.23 11.25
CA PRO A 152 9.72 -10.54 11.60
C PRO A 152 9.65 -9.02 11.43
N VAL A 153 8.95 -8.53 10.38
CA VAL A 153 8.80 -7.09 10.13
C VAL A 153 7.85 -6.46 11.14
N ILE A 154 6.78 -7.16 11.52
CA ILE A 154 5.83 -6.73 12.55
C ILE A 154 6.54 -6.63 13.91
N ASP A 155 7.37 -7.61 14.25
CA ASP A 155 8.15 -7.61 15.48
C ASP A 155 9.17 -6.47 15.50
N LEU A 156 9.83 -6.20 14.37
CA LEU A 156 10.72 -5.04 14.23
C LEU A 156 9.99 -3.73 14.47
N PHE A 157 8.79 -3.57 13.90
CA PHE A 157 7.96 -2.40 14.11
C PHE A 157 7.57 -2.25 15.58
N ASN A 158 7.15 -3.34 16.22
CA ASN A 158 6.77 -3.36 17.63
C ASN A 158 7.93 -3.04 18.58
N LYS A 159 9.11 -3.59 18.31
CA LYS A 159 10.34 -3.30 19.08
C LYS A 159 10.76 -1.84 18.98
N LYS A 160 10.50 -1.19 17.84
CA LYS A 160 10.84 0.22 17.59
C LYS A 160 9.64 1.14 17.67
N LYS A 161 8.67 0.83 18.56
CA LYS A 161 7.53 1.73 18.83
C LYS A 161 8.01 3.14 19.18
N GLY A 162 7.41 4.16 18.52
CA GLY A 162 7.77 5.56 18.68
C GLY A 162 8.85 6.06 17.69
N VAL A 163 9.58 5.17 17.03
CA VAL A 163 10.50 5.55 15.93
C VAL A 163 9.74 5.62 14.61
N PHE A 164 8.89 4.63 14.35
CA PHE A 164 8.08 4.54 13.14
C PHE A 164 6.65 5.01 13.40
N THR A 165 6.13 5.79 12.46
CA THR A 165 4.75 6.31 12.50
C THR A 165 3.76 5.31 11.91
N ALA A 166 4.19 4.56 10.91
CA ALA A 166 3.36 3.60 10.19
C ALA A 166 4.21 2.44 9.67
N LEU A 167 3.56 1.29 9.52
CA LEU A 167 4.07 0.10 8.83
C LEU A 167 3.25 -0.12 7.57
N ILE A 168 3.94 -0.32 6.46
CA ILE A 168 3.36 -0.70 5.18
C ILE A 168 4.07 -1.99 4.74
N TYR A 169 3.32 -2.96 4.28
CA TYR A 169 3.87 -4.20 3.72
C TYR A 169 3.46 -4.32 2.26
N LEU A 170 4.43 -4.55 1.38
CA LEU A 170 4.25 -4.71 -0.06
C LEU A 170 4.60 -6.16 -0.42
N THR A 171 3.61 -6.90 -0.90
CA THR A 171 3.68 -8.31 -1.27
C THR A 171 2.90 -8.57 -2.54
#